data_ff36928cd9a2fb9893e86f2a24a8e35c
#
_entry.id   ff36928cd9a2fb9893e86f2a24a8e35c
#
_cell.length_a   1.000
_cell.length_b   1.000
_cell.length_c   1.000
_cell.angle_alpha   90.00
_cell.angle_beta   90.00
_cell.angle_gamma   90.00
#
_symmetry.space_group_name_H-M   'P 1'
#
loop_
_entity.id
_entity.type
_entity.pdbx_description
1 polymer ?
#
loop_
_entity_poly.entity_id
_entity_poly.type
_entity_poly.pdbx_seq_one_letter_code
_entity_poly.pdbx_strand_id
1 'polypeptide(L)'
;MKKNKIDFLIEEILLCVMAIFFITKIFDQNTPEKKVAVIIPNSGDKNWEALIKGLKDSAKANEIHLIICNTDDIEEVEDEIELINEQKQNNIDGFIICPAPGSDTRTQLKNVCGKIPFMLITEDVFVSGNGGESGYPVIKPNHYNIGYEIGKRLIADSGEKENKKAGIVFAQYAKEETIDKYKGFCDAIEGTNIDIGWTYNGKTDQDICDVVNGKDKVDYLVIMDNYSLDDLGEKSDNGIYNGAQIYGIGNSMKSLNLLQHGNVKCLIIPDGYEIGYNSVKEISKKINISFYTMKGYDVDSKELYQNDLFSNEIERFLYSYE
;
A
#
# COMPACT_ATOMS: atom_id res chain seq x y z
N MET A 1 3.79 69.40 -7.20
CA MET A 1 3.01 69.07 -5.98
C MET A 1 1.99 67.93 -6.13
N LYS A 2 1.33 67.72 -7.30
CA LYS A 2 0.38 66.59 -7.43
C LYS A 2 1.03 65.20 -7.50
N LYS A 3 2.22 65.08 -8.08
CA LYS A 3 2.94 63.81 -8.25
C LYS A 3 3.31 63.18 -6.88
N ASN A 4 3.84 63.98 -5.96
CA ASN A 4 4.23 63.51 -4.62
C ASN A 4 3.05 63.01 -3.75
N LYS A 5 1.83 63.52 -4.02
CA LYS A 5 0.62 63.06 -3.30
C LYS A 5 0.16 61.68 -3.77
N ILE A 6 0.34 61.40 -5.07
CA ILE A 6 -0.03 60.09 -5.64
C ILE A 6 0.99 59.01 -5.19
N ASP A 7 2.28 59.35 -5.22
CA ASP A 7 3.33 58.44 -4.78
C ASP A 7 3.14 58.09 -3.28
N PHE A 8 2.84 59.08 -2.45
CA PHE A 8 2.55 58.85 -1.02
C PHE A 8 1.31 57.97 -0.79
N LEU A 9 0.24 58.16 -1.58
CA LEU A 9 -0.97 57.35 -1.50
C LEU A 9 -0.70 55.88 -1.88
N ILE A 10 0.14 55.68 -2.89
CA ILE A 10 0.55 54.32 -3.32
C ILE A 10 1.36 53.63 -2.21
N GLU A 11 2.28 54.33 -1.57
CA GLU A 11 3.06 53.79 -0.46
C GLU A 11 2.17 53.42 0.73
N GLU A 12 1.15 54.23 1.03
CA GLU A 12 0.21 53.99 2.13
C GLU A 12 -0.68 52.75 1.85
N ILE A 13 -1.14 52.59 0.61
CA ILE A 13 -1.90 51.43 0.17
C ILE A 13 -1.03 50.17 0.26
N LEU A 14 0.23 50.22 -0.17
CA LEU A 14 1.15 49.10 -0.16
C LEU A 14 1.44 48.66 1.32
N LEU A 15 1.63 49.62 2.21
CA LEU A 15 1.79 49.37 3.64
C LEU A 15 0.55 48.71 4.26
N CYS A 16 -0.65 49.18 3.91
CA CYS A 16 -1.90 48.57 4.36
C CYS A 16 -2.05 47.15 3.86
N VAL A 17 -1.73 46.87 2.59
CA VAL A 17 -1.76 45.51 2.02
C VAL A 17 -0.75 44.60 2.71
N MET A 18 0.48 45.07 2.96
CA MET A 18 1.46 44.32 3.72
C MET A 18 1.02 44.06 5.16
N ALA A 19 0.44 45.07 5.84
CA ALA A 19 -0.07 44.90 7.20
C ALA A 19 -1.21 43.86 7.26
N ILE A 20 -2.14 43.89 6.30
CA ILE A 20 -3.19 42.88 6.19
C ILE A 20 -2.61 41.51 5.93
N PHE A 21 -1.60 41.40 5.04
CA PHE A 21 -0.91 40.13 4.78
C PHE A 21 -0.23 39.56 6.04
N PHE A 22 0.47 40.40 6.83
CA PHE A 22 1.09 39.95 8.07
C PHE A 22 0.07 39.61 9.16
N ILE A 23 -1.03 40.36 9.24
CA ILE A 23 -2.13 40.07 10.16
C ILE A 23 -2.75 38.71 9.82
N THR A 24 -3.08 38.47 8.54
CA THR A 24 -3.62 37.18 8.10
C THR A 24 -2.65 36.04 8.37
N LYS A 25 -1.34 36.21 8.16
CA LYS A 25 -0.32 35.23 8.47
C LYS A 25 -0.19 34.92 9.97
N ILE A 26 -0.35 35.94 10.84
CA ILE A 26 -0.32 35.77 12.30
C ILE A 26 -1.58 35.03 12.78
N PHE A 27 -2.74 35.34 12.17
CA PHE A 27 -3.98 34.62 12.49
C PHE A 27 -4.02 33.21 11.93
N ASP A 28 -3.41 32.94 10.76
CA ASP A 28 -3.23 31.58 10.20
C ASP A 28 -2.39 30.66 11.10
N GLN A 29 -1.42 31.22 11.85
CA GLN A 29 -0.63 30.46 12.81
C GLN A 29 -1.41 29.97 14.03
N ASN A 30 -2.63 30.45 14.23
CA ASN A 30 -3.52 30.04 15.33
C ASN A 30 -4.69 29.16 14.89
N THR A 31 -4.77 28.74 13.63
CA THR A 31 -5.72 27.70 13.24
C THR A 31 -5.27 26.37 13.85
N PRO A 32 -6.14 25.66 14.59
CA PRO A 32 -5.76 24.36 15.11
C PRO A 32 -5.37 23.45 13.96
N GLU A 33 -4.23 22.78 14.10
CA GLU A 33 -3.78 21.79 13.12
C GLU A 33 -4.89 20.78 12.86
N LYS A 34 -5.14 20.50 11.60
CA LYS A 34 -6.09 19.46 11.19
C LYS A 34 -5.53 18.08 11.57
N LYS A 35 -6.38 17.26 12.17
CA LYS A 35 -6.01 15.96 12.70
C LYS A 35 -6.50 14.84 11.79
N VAL A 36 -5.60 13.95 11.38
CA VAL A 36 -5.92 12.77 10.60
C VAL A 36 -5.48 11.53 11.37
N ALA A 37 -6.40 10.63 11.64
CA ALA A 37 -6.11 9.34 12.24
C ALA A 37 -5.88 8.28 11.16
N VAL A 38 -4.86 7.44 11.38
CA VAL A 38 -4.50 6.31 10.52
C VAL A 38 -4.78 5.03 11.28
N ILE A 39 -5.59 4.17 10.70
CA ILE A 39 -5.94 2.86 11.22
C ILE A 39 -5.43 1.80 10.24
N ILE A 40 -4.44 1.05 10.66
CA ILE A 40 -3.83 -0.06 9.93
C ILE A 40 -3.67 -1.24 10.88
N PRO A 41 -3.89 -2.49 10.44
CA PRO A 41 -3.72 -3.65 11.31
C PRO A 41 -2.25 -3.81 11.70
N ASN A 42 -1.99 -4.26 12.92
CA ASN A 42 -0.65 -4.52 13.44
C ASN A 42 0.34 -3.38 13.11
N SER A 43 0.00 -2.17 13.57
CA SER A 43 0.70 -0.92 13.20
C SER A 43 2.20 -0.89 13.55
N GLY A 44 2.66 -1.81 14.39
CA GLY A 44 4.07 -2.02 14.73
C GLY A 44 4.83 -2.91 13.73
N ASP A 45 4.16 -3.51 12.75
CA ASP A 45 4.81 -4.37 11.76
C ASP A 45 5.73 -3.55 10.84
N LYS A 46 6.94 -4.05 10.62
CA LYS A 46 7.93 -3.42 9.73
C LYS A 46 7.48 -3.35 8.27
N ASN A 47 6.52 -4.17 7.86
CA ASN A 47 5.94 -4.11 6.52
C ASN A 47 5.26 -2.77 6.22
N TRP A 48 4.87 -2.01 7.25
CA TRP A 48 4.29 -0.68 7.14
C TRP A 48 5.32 0.47 7.09
N GLU A 49 6.61 0.18 7.24
CA GLU A 49 7.64 1.22 7.43
C GLU A 49 7.65 2.26 6.29
N ALA A 50 7.66 1.80 5.04
CA ALA A 50 7.62 2.69 3.86
C ALA A 50 6.32 3.50 3.82
N LEU A 51 5.17 2.87 4.06
CA LEU A 51 3.86 3.52 4.10
C LEU A 51 3.80 4.58 5.20
N ILE A 52 4.22 4.22 6.42
CA ILE A 52 4.24 5.13 7.56
C ILE A 52 5.16 6.33 7.31
N LYS A 53 6.30 6.12 6.64
CA LYS A 53 7.20 7.20 6.25
C LYS A 53 6.52 8.16 5.27
N GLY A 54 5.87 7.63 4.23
CA GLY A 54 5.09 8.42 3.26
C GLY A 54 3.99 9.23 3.93
N LEU A 55 3.24 8.61 4.85
CA LEU A 55 2.22 9.29 5.66
C LEU A 55 2.80 10.47 6.46
N LYS A 56 3.91 10.25 7.17
CA LYS A 56 4.57 11.27 7.99
C LYS A 56 5.13 12.43 7.16
N ASP A 57 5.79 12.14 6.05
CA ASP A 57 6.37 13.17 5.19
C ASP A 57 5.29 14.04 4.54
N SER A 58 4.21 13.41 4.07
CA SER A 58 3.07 14.13 3.52
C SER A 58 2.33 14.93 4.59
N ALA A 59 2.19 14.40 5.80
CA ALA A 59 1.58 15.12 6.92
C ALA A 59 2.36 16.39 7.25
N LYS A 60 3.69 16.28 7.32
CA LYS A 60 4.58 17.44 7.50
C LYS A 60 4.44 18.47 6.36
N ALA A 61 4.40 18.00 5.11
CA ALA A 61 4.29 18.87 3.94
C ALA A 61 2.92 19.59 3.84
N ASN A 62 1.86 19.02 4.40
CA ASN A 62 0.51 19.55 4.35
C ASN A 62 0.01 20.12 5.68
N GLU A 63 0.90 20.29 6.67
CA GLU A 63 0.57 20.82 8.01
C GLU A 63 -0.57 20.05 8.69
N ILE A 64 -0.53 18.71 8.64
CA ILE A 64 -1.49 17.79 9.25
C ILE A 64 -0.88 17.19 10.52
N HIS A 65 -1.64 17.22 11.60
CA HIS A 65 -1.34 16.43 12.79
C HIS A 65 -1.76 14.99 12.57
N LEU A 66 -0.79 14.12 12.28
CA LEU A 66 -1.02 12.72 12.00
C LEU A 66 -1.02 11.89 13.28
N ILE A 67 -2.04 11.06 13.47
CA ILE A 67 -2.18 10.13 14.59
C ILE A 67 -2.21 8.72 14.01
N ILE A 68 -1.14 7.97 14.19
CA ILE A 68 -1.11 6.54 13.84
C ILE A 68 -1.61 5.77 15.06
N CYS A 69 -2.75 5.10 14.92
CA CYS A 69 -3.32 4.31 16.01
C CYS A 69 -2.40 3.11 16.29
N ASN A 70 -2.12 2.86 17.58
CA ASN A 70 -1.43 1.65 17.97
C ASN A 70 -2.43 0.50 17.98
N THR A 71 -2.24 -0.46 17.10
CA THR A 71 -3.18 -1.56 16.87
C THR A 71 -2.45 -2.89 16.89
N ASP A 72 -3.13 -3.91 17.35
CA ASP A 72 -2.83 -5.31 17.06
C ASP A 72 -3.48 -5.70 15.70
N ASP A 73 -3.58 -6.99 15.40
CA ASP A 73 -4.32 -7.43 14.22
C ASP A 73 -5.80 -7.02 14.30
N ILE A 74 -6.32 -6.51 13.19
CA ILE A 74 -7.72 -6.16 13.04
C ILE A 74 -8.35 -7.26 12.16
N GLU A 75 -8.97 -8.24 12.80
CA GLU A 75 -9.54 -9.38 12.09
C GLU A 75 -11.00 -9.15 11.70
N GLU A 76 -11.71 -8.34 12.46
CA GLU A 76 -13.14 -8.07 12.29
C GLU A 76 -13.41 -6.57 12.19
N VAL A 77 -14.49 -6.21 11.50
CA VAL A 77 -14.90 -4.81 11.32
C VAL A 77 -15.31 -4.14 12.62
N GLU A 78 -15.72 -4.90 13.62
CA GLU A 78 -16.11 -4.44 14.94
C GLU A 78 -14.93 -3.78 15.67
N ASP A 79 -13.74 -4.35 15.59
CA ASP A 79 -12.51 -3.80 16.18
C ASP A 79 -12.14 -2.46 15.51
N GLU A 80 -12.28 -2.39 14.20
CA GLU A 80 -12.06 -1.16 13.42
C GLU A 80 -13.05 -0.05 13.82
N ILE A 81 -14.33 -0.40 14.01
CA ILE A 81 -15.37 0.53 14.45
C ILE A 81 -15.06 1.10 15.83
N GLU A 82 -14.59 0.26 16.74
CA GLU A 82 -14.21 0.69 18.09
C GLU A 82 -13.08 1.73 18.04
N LEU A 83 -12.03 1.47 17.28
CA LEU A 83 -10.92 2.40 17.05
C LEU A 83 -11.38 3.73 16.43
N ILE A 84 -12.23 3.68 15.38
CA ILE A 84 -12.78 4.89 14.77
C ILE A 84 -13.58 5.71 15.81
N ASN A 85 -14.43 5.07 16.61
CA ASN A 85 -15.22 5.74 17.64
C ASN A 85 -14.35 6.35 18.73
N GLU A 86 -13.28 5.69 19.13
CA GLU A 86 -12.29 6.24 20.07
C GLU A 86 -11.64 7.50 19.49
N GLN A 87 -11.16 7.43 18.25
CA GLN A 87 -10.49 8.58 17.63
C GLN A 87 -11.44 9.76 17.36
N LYS A 88 -12.72 9.52 17.12
CA LYS A 88 -13.72 10.60 17.02
C LYS A 88 -13.80 11.47 18.29
N GLN A 89 -13.51 10.92 19.46
CA GLN A 89 -13.47 11.68 20.72
C GLN A 89 -12.27 12.64 20.76
N ASN A 90 -11.24 12.42 19.93
CA ASN A 90 -10.06 13.27 19.80
C ASN A 90 -10.23 14.42 18.79
N ASN A 91 -11.44 14.67 18.31
CA ASN A 91 -11.79 15.69 17.32
C ASN A 91 -10.97 15.51 16.01
N ILE A 92 -11.04 14.34 15.43
CA ILE A 92 -10.40 13.98 14.16
C ILE A 92 -11.13 14.64 12.99
N ASP A 93 -10.40 15.24 12.06
CA ASP A 93 -10.91 15.86 10.84
C ASP A 93 -10.98 14.88 9.65
N GLY A 94 -10.27 13.75 9.70
CA GLY A 94 -10.28 12.73 8.65
C GLY A 94 -9.63 11.41 9.06
N PHE A 95 -9.95 10.34 8.33
CA PHE A 95 -9.40 9.00 8.55
C PHE A 95 -8.68 8.47 7.31
N ILE A 96 -7.59 7.76 7.52
CA ILE A 96 -6.92 6.90 6.52
C ILE A 96 -6.98 5.48 7.09
N ILE A 97 -7.60 4.53 6.35
CA ILE A 97 -7.98 3.24 6.87
C ILE A 97 -7.53 2.13 5.92
N CYS A 98 -6.79 1.15 6.44
CA CYS A 98 -6.65 -0.15 5.79
C CYS A 98 -7.84 -1.00 6.25
N PRO A 99 -8.83 -1.27 5.38
CA PRO A 99 -10.12 -1.78 5.82
C PRO A 99 -10.04 -3.21 6.37
N ALA A 100 -10.74 -3.46 7.47
CA ALA A 100 -10.93 -4.81 7.98
C ALA A 100 -11.67 -5.70 6.95
N PRO A 101 -11.33 -7.01 6.87
CA PRO A 101 -12.05 -7.92 6.00
C PRO A 101 -13.51 -8.10 6.44
N GLY A 102 -14.43 -8.19 5.49
CA GLY A 102 -15.84 -8.46 5.80
C GLY A 102 -16.81 -7.96 4.74
N SER A 103 -17.95 -8.64 4.61
CA SER A 103 -18.98 -8.26 3.63
C SER A 103 -19.71 -6.97 3.97
N ASP A 104 -19.76 -6.62 5.26
CA ASP A 104 -20.47 -5.46 5.78
C ASP A 104 -19.58 -4.24 6.02
N THR A 105 -18.26 -4.39 5.92
CA THR A 105 -17.26 -3.33 6.19
C THR A 105 -17.58 -2.03 5.47
N ARG A 106 -17.98 -2.10 4.20
CA ARG A 106 -18.40 -0.93 3.42
C ARG A 106 -19.50 -0.11 4.09
N THR A 107 -20.56 -0.77 4.55
CA THR A 107 -21.72 -0.12 5.17
C THR A 107 -21.36 0.39 6.56
N GLN A 108 -20.59 -0.37 7.29
CA GLN A 108 -20.15 -0.05 8.65
C GLN A 108 -19.25 1.19 8.67
N LEU A 109 -18.23 1.25 7.80
CA LEU A 109 -17.34 2.42 7.67
C LEU A 109 -18.12 3.69 7.34
N LYS A 110 -19.07 3.62 6.40
CA LYS A 110 -19.92 4.75 6.07
C LYS A 110 -20.71 5.28 7.28
N ASN A 111 -21.27 4.35 8.06
CA ASN A 111 -22.08 4.69 9.22
C ASN A 111 -21.24 5.28 10.35
N VAL A 112 -20.09 4.64 10.66
CA VAL A 112 -19.25 5.06 11.79
C VAL A 112 -18.51 6.36 11.49
N CYS A 113 -17.95 6.57 10.30
CA CYS A 113 -17.29 7.81 9.93
C CYS A 113 -18.28 8.97 9.76
N GLY A 114 -19.51 8.68 9.31
CA GLY A 114 -20.56 9.68 9.16
C GLY A 114 -20.20 10.79 8.18
N LYS A 115 -19.94 12.00 8.69
CA LYS A 115 -19.56 13.18 7.88
C LYS A 115 -18.05 13.41 7.82
N ILE A 116 -17.27 12.70 8.63
CA ILE A 116 -15.82 12.82 8.63
C ILE A 116 -15.30 12.14 7.36
N PRO A 117 -14.51 12.82 6.52
CA PRO A 117 -13.95 12.22 5.32
C PRO A 117 -13.00 11.09 5.68
N PHE A 118 -13.04 10.02 4.91
CA PHE A 118 -12.10 8.92 5.03
C PHE A 118 -11.61 8.46 3.66
N MET A 119 -10.41 7.90 3.64
CA MET A 119 -9.75 7.30 2.49
C MET A 119 -9.29 5.90 2.84
N LEU A 120 -9.48 4.97 1.94
CA LEU A 120 -8.97 3.62 2.08
C LEU A 120 -7.55 3.53 1.49
N ILE A 121 -6.75 2.65 2.07
CA ILE A 121 -5.37 2.38 1.61
C ILE A 121 -5.14 0.87 1.52
N THR A 122 -4.23 0.49 0.64
CA THR A 122 -3.76 -0.86 0.36
C THR A 122 -4.79 -1.82 -0.21
N GLU A 123 -6.01 -1.77 0.26
CA GLU A 123 -7.12 -2.64 -0.18
C GLU A 123 -8.42 -1.83 -0.31
N ASP A 124 -9.31 -2.26 -1.18
CA ASP A 124 -10.71 -1.80 -1.20
C ASP A 124 -11.58 -2.73 -0.33
N VAL A 125 -12.75 -2.24 0.06
CA VAL A 125 -13.70 -3.09 0.77
C VAL A 125 -14.44 -3.99 -0.21
N PHE A 126 -14.52 -5.26 0.11
CA PHE A 126 -15.17 -6.25 -0.73
C PHE A 126 -16.68 -5.96 -0.89
N VAL A 127 -17.12 -5.88 -2.13
CA VAL A 127 -18.56 -5.77 -2.47
C VAL A 127 -19.02 -7.12 -3.00
N SER A 128 -19.75 -7.86 -2.16
CA SER A 128 -20.29 -9.17 -2.55
C SER A 128 -21.22 -9.06 -3.77
N GLY A 129 -20.94 -9.84 -4.80
CA GLY A 129 -21.86 -10.10 -5.89
C GLY A 129 -21.40 -9.73 -7.30
N ASN A 130 -20.53 -8.73 -7.50
CA ASN A 130 -20.12 -8.31 -8.85
C ASN A 130 -18.65 -7.92 -9.01
N GLY A 131 -17.80 -8.11 -8.01
CA GLY A 131 -16.38 -7.69 -8.08
C GLY A 131 -16.21 -6.20 -8.37
N GLY A 132 -17.16 -5.38 -7.92
CA GLY A 132 -17.18 -3.95 -8.18
C GLY A 132 -16.44 -3.17 -7.10
N GLU A 133 -15.84 -2.05 -7.52
CA GLU A 133 -15.23 -1.06 -6.62
C GLU A 133 -16.23 -0.57 -5.57
N SER A 134 -15.75 -0.30 -4.36
CA SER A 134 -16.60 0.20 -3.26
C SER A 134 -17.23 1.56 -3.55
N GLY A 135 -16.63 2.33 -4.47
CA GLY A 135 -16.98 3.71 -4.73
C GLY A 135 -16.41 4.70 -3.69
N TYR A 136 -15.56 4.22 -2.78
CA TYR A 136 -14.76 5.07 -1.91
C TYR A 136 -13.44 5.45 -2.57
N PRO A 137 -12.80 6.57 -2.16
CA PRO A 137 -11.44 6.88 -2.60
C PRO A 137 -10.48 5.87 -1.97
N VAL A 138 -9.77 5.11 -2.81
CA VAL A 138 -8.80 4.08 -2.42
C VAL A 138 -7.48 4.36 -3.10
N ILE A 139 -6.37 4.33 -2.37
CA ILE A 139 -5.02 4.28 -2.94
C ILE A 139 -4.40 2.95 -2.55
N LYS A 140 -4.17 2.09 -3.55
CA LYS A 140 -3.73 0.70 -3.35
C LYS A 140 -2.68 0.30 -4.40
N PRO A 141 -1.91 -0.78 -4.17
CA PRO A 141 -1.11 -1.37 -5.24
C PRO A 141 -2.00 -1.84 -6.39
N ASN A 142 -1.48 -1.79 -7.61
CA ASN A 142 -2.13 -2.45 -8.75
C ASN A 142 -1.96 -3.97 -8.64
N HIS A 143 -2.82 -4.61 -7.88
CA HIS A 143 -2.73 -6.03 -7.55
C HIS A 143 -2.78 -6.92 -8.81
N TYR A 144 -3.62 -6.58 -9.78
CA TYR A 144 -3.67 -7.30 -11.05
C TYR A 144 -2.31 -7.22 -11.76
N ASN A 145 -1.73 -6.02 -11.87
CA ASN A 145 -0.45 -5.85 -12.55
C ASN A 145 0.70 -6.56 -11.82
N ILE A 146 0.68 -6.61 -10.49
CA ILE A 146 1.66 -7.39 -9.71
C ILE A 146 1.67 -8.85 -10.13
N GLY A 147 0.49 -9.49 -10.19
CA GLY A 147 0.38 -10.87 -10.65
C GLY A 147 0.80 -11.04 -12.11
N TYR A 148 0.39 -10.12 -12.96
CA TYR A 148 0.69 -10.13 -14.39
C TYR A 148 2.21 -10.04 -14.65
N GLU A 149 2.92 -9.15 -13.96
CA GLU A 149 4.37 -9.00 -14.10
C GLU A 149 5.14 -10.23 -13.59
N ILE A 150 4.70 -10.87 -12.50
CA ILE A 150 5.29 -12.16 -12.08
C ILE A 150 5.13 -13.21 -13.19
N GLY A 151 3.94 -13.33 -13.78
CA GLY A 151 3.69 -14.26 -14.88
C GLY A 151 4.58 -13.98 -16.09
N LYS A 152 4.68 -12.74 -16.52
CA LYS A 152 5.59 -12.30 -17.61
C LYS A 152 7.04 -12.67 -17.31
N ARG A 153 7.44 -12.54 -16.05
CA ARG A 153 8.80 -12.87 -15.65
C ARG A 153 9.09 -14.36 -15.76
N LEU A 154 8.17 -15.19 -15.28
CA LEU A 154 8.31 -16.64 -15.44
C LEU A 154 8.46 -17.03 -16.92
N ILE A 155 7.68 -16.43 -17.80
CA ILE A 155 7.75 -16.66 -19.24
C ILE A 155 9.15 -16.31 -19.76
N ALA A 156 9.67 -15.14 -19.40
CA ALA A 156 11.00 -14.69 -19.82
C ALA A 156 12.11 -15.63 -19.33
N ASP A 157 11.97 -16.20 -18.15
CA ASP A 157 12.96 -17.10 -17.54
C ASP A 157 12.77 -18.56 -17.96
N SER A 158 11.59 -18.99 -18.46
CA SER A 158 11.27 -20.37 -18.79
C SER A 158 11.95 -20.87 -20.07
N GLY A 159 12.26 -19.97 -21.01
CA GLY A 159 12.66 -20.36 -22.35
C GLY A 159 11.52 -20.98 -23.19
N GLU A 160 11.72 -21.09 -24.51
CA GLU A 160 10.62 -21.40 -25.45
C GLU A 160 10.28 -22.90 -25.62
N LYS A 161 11.05 -23.85 -25.05
CA LYS A 161 11.03 -25.24 -25.51
C LYS A 161 10.45 -26.29 -24.58
N GLU A 162 10.22 -26.01 -23.32
CA GLU A 162 9.79 -27.02 -22.35
C GLU A 162 8.54 -26.52 -21.57
N ASN A 163 7.56 -27.42 -21.42
CA ASN A 163 6.44 -27.15 -20.54
C ASN A 163 6.92 -27.10 -19.10
N LYS A 164 6.61 -26.02 -18.42
CA LYS A 164 6.97 -25.73 -17.03
C LYS A 164 5.74 -25.70 -16.16
N LYS A 165 5.89 -26.01 -14.88
CA LYS A 165 4.80 -25.98 -13.90
C LYS A 165 5.09 -24.96 -12.81
N ALA A 166 4.06 -24.18 -12.45
CA ALA A 166 4.09 -23.27 -11.34
C ALA A 166 3.21 -23.76 -10.18
N GLY A 167 3.74 -23.75 -8.98
CA GLY A 167 2.98 -23.85 -7.73
C GLY A 167 2.72 -22.46 -7.20
N ILE A 168 1.48 -22.17 -6.80
CA ILE A 168 1.09 -20.84 -6.32
C ILE A 168 0.69 -20.89 -4.88
N VAL A 169 1.24 -19.99 -4.07
CA VAL A 169 1.02 -19.90 -2.62
C VAL A 169 0.37 -18.56 -2.27
N PHE A 170 -0.70 -18.63 -1.49
CA PHE A 170 -1.37 -17.49 -0.87
C PHE A 170 -1.59 -17.76 0.61
N ALA A 171 -1.37 -16.77 1.49
CA ALA A 171 -1.68 -16.89 2.92
C ALA A 171 -3.18 -16.82 3.22
N GLN A 172 -3.93 -16.02 2.46
CA GLN A 172 -5.39 -15.87 2.62
C GLN A 172 -6.06 -15.64 1.26
N TYR A 173 -7.05 -16.46 0.94
CA TYR A 173 -7.68 -16.44 -0.38
C TYR A 173 -8.84 -15.44 -0.55
N ALA A 174 -9.45 -14.98 0.51
CA ALA A 174 -10.75 -14.27 0.39
C ALA A 174 -10.62 -12.75 0.23
N LYS A 175 -9.41 -12.22 0.04
CA LYS A 175 -9.19 -10.78 -0.17
C LYS A 175 -9.20 -10.42 -1.65
N GLU A 176 -9.71 -9.24 -1.99
CA GLU A 176 -9.69 -8.69 -3.35
C GLU A 176 -8.28 -8.73 -3.95
N GLU A 177 -7.28 -8.31 -3.18
CA GLU A 177 -5.88 -8.30 -3.59
C GLU A 177 -5.39 -9.66 -4.09
N THR A 178 -5.77 -10.74 -3.42
CA THR A 178 -5.35 -12.11 -3.77
C THR A 178 -6.02 -12.57 -5.06
N ILE A 179 -7.30 -12.27 -5.24
CA ILE A 179 -8.06 -12.61 -6.44
C ILE A 179 -7.48 -11.88 -7.65
N ASP A 180 -7.19 -10.60 -7.53
CA ASP A 180 -6.65 -9.80 -8.63
C ASP A 180 -5.22 -10.21 -8.99
N LYS A 181 -4.34 -10.46 -8.01
CA LYS A 181 -2.99 -11.00 -8.24
C LYS A 181 -3.04 -12.34 -8.99
N TYR A 182 -3.90 -13.26 -8.52
CA TYR A 182 -4.07 -14.56 -9.17
C TYR A 182 -4.59 -14.44 -10.60
N LYS A 183 -5.58 -13.58 -10.82
CA LYS A 183 -6.13 -13.32 -12.16
C LYS A 183 -5.06 -12.75 -13.09
N GLY A 184 -4.34 -11.72 -12.65
CA GLY A 184 -3.26 -11.14 -13.44
C GLY A 184 -2.20 -12.17 -13.84
N PHE A 185 -1.81 -13.04 -12.88
CA PHE A 185 -0.87 -14.13 -13.16
C PHE A 185 -1.42 -15.13 -14.21
N CYS A 186 -2.67 -15.56 -14.05
CA CYS A 186 -3.30 -16.48 -15.01
C CYS A 186 -3.37 -15.89 -16.42
N ASP A 187 -3.81 -14.61 -16.51
CA ASP A 187 -3.92 -13.92 -17.81
C ASP A 187 -2.55 -13.76 -18.49
N ALA A 188 -1.48 -13.56 -17.70
CA ALA A 188 -0.13 -13.46 -18.23
C ALA A 188 0.39 -14.78 -18.83
N ILE A 189 0.13 -15.91 -18.17
CA ILE A 189 0.62 -17.23 -18.64
C ILE A 189 -0.30 -17.92 -19.64
N GLU A 190 -1.49 -17.38 -19.91
CA GLU A 190 -2.44 -17.97 -20.85
C GLU A 190 -1.82 -18.14 -22.25
N GLY A 191 -1.92 -19.35 -22.79
CA GLY A 191 -1.37 -19.70 -24.10
C GLY A 191 0.16 -19.81 -24.17
N THR A 192 0.84 -19.83 -23.03
CA THR A 192 2.29 -20.04 -22.92
C THR A 192 2.63 -21.50 -22.61
N ASN A 193 3.91 -21.79 -22.40
CA ASN A 193 4.40 -23.11 -21.99
C ASN A 193 4.44 -23.30 -20.44
N ILE A 194 3.75 -22.46 -19.69
CA ILE A 194 3.68 -22.53 -18.23
C ILE A 194 2.28 -22.96 -17.82
N ASP A 195 2.17 -24.06 -17.09
CA ASP A 195 0.93 -24.56 -16.52
C ASP A 195 0.93 -24.42 -15.01
N ILE A 196 -0.26 -24.19 -14.41
CA ILE A 196 -0.42 -24.22 -12.96
C ILE A 196 -0.50 -25.68 -12.51
N GLY A 197 0.53 -26.14 -11.82
CA GLY A 197 0.57 -27.49 -11.25
C GLY A 197 -0.35 -27.65 -10.05
N TRP A 198 -0.35 -26.67 -9.14
CA TRP A 198 -1.21 -26.62 -7.98
C TRP A 198 -1.29 -25.18 -7.43
N THR A 199 -2.34 -24.92 -6.65
CA THR A 199 -2.47 -23.72 -5.83
C THR A 199 -2.64 -24.13 -4.37
N TYR A 200 -2.11 -23.32 -3.47
CA TYR A 200 -2.35 -23.41 -2.04
C TYR A 200 -2.83 -22.06 -1.51
N ASN A 201 -3.97 -22.11 -0.85
CA ASN A 201 -4.59 -20.99 -0.18
C ASN A 201 -4.95 -21.45 1.25
N GLY A 202 -3.99 -21.37 2.14
CA GLY A 202 -4.13 -21.89 3.49
C GLY A 202 -4.25 -20.80 4.52
N LYS A 203 -4.83 -21.18 5.65
CA LYS A 203 -4.75 -20.39 6.87
C LYS A 203 -3.33 -20.47 7.44
N THR A 204 -2.95 -19.41 8.16
CA THR A 204 -1.63 -19.21 8.77
C THR A 204 -1.21 -20.24 9.82
N ASP A 205 -2.07 -21.19 10.17
CA ASP A 205 -1.84 -22.17 11.26
C ASP A 205 -1.02 -23.39 10.81
N GLN A 206 -0.74 -23.56 9.51
CA GLN A 206 0.09 -24.66 9.01
C GLN A 206 1.46 -24.11 8.58
N ASP A 207 2.52 -24.84 8.94
CA ASP A 207 3.85 -24.54 8.42
C ASP A 207 3.81 -24.67 6.88
N ILE A 208 3.97 -23.53 6.21
CA ILE A 208 3.91 -23.47 4.75
C ILE A 208 4.96 -24.37 4.09
N CYS A 209 6.07 -24.61 4.75
CA CYS A 209 7.12 -25.48 4.26
C CYS A 209 6.68 -26.95 4.24
N ASP A 210 5.96 -27.39 5.25
CA ASP A 210 5.40 -28.75 5.29
C ASP A 210 4.36 -28.94 4.18
N VAL A 211 3.54 -27.91 3.94
CA VAL A 211 2.57 -27.93 2.86
C VAL A 211 3.23 -28.06 1.49
N VAL A 212 4.22 -27.22 1.19
CA VAL A 212 4.94 -27.24 -0.10
C VAL A 212 5.70 -28.53 -0.29
N ASN A 213 6.30 -29.08 0.77
CA ASN A 213 6.99 -30.37 0.72
C ASN A 213 6.06 -31.55 0.42
N GLY A 214 4.77 -31.43 0.79
CA GLY A 214 3.74 -32.44 0.50
C GLY A 214 3.11 -32.35 -0.89
N LYS A 215 3.43 -31.29 -1.68
CA LYS A 215 2.90 -31.11 -3.03
C LYS A 215 3.77 -31.76 -4.11
N ASP A 216 3.16 -31.95 -5.27
CA ASP A 216 3.91 -32.36 -6.47
C ASP A 216 4.99 -31.35 -6.82
N LYS A 217 6.12 -31.84 -7.33
CA LYS A 217 7.22 -30.97 -7.75
C LYS A 217 6.81 -30.08 -8.92
N VAL A 218 7.23 -28.82 -8.84
CA VAL A 218 7.04 -27.79 -9.85
C VAL A 218 8.38 -27.15 -10.21
N ASP A 219 8.43 -26.41 -11.31
CA ASP A 219 9.64 -25.68 -11.74
C ASP A 219 9.72 -24.31 -11.04
N TYR A 220 8.58 -23.70 -10.81
CA TYR A 220 8.46 -22.37 -10.22
C TYR A 220 7.55 -22.39 -9.01
N LEU A 221 7.95 -21.66 -7.98
CA LEU A 221 7.14 -21.39 -6.78
C LEU A 221 6.83 -19.89 -6.75
N VAL A 222 5.57 -19.56 -6.97
CA VAL A 222 5.07 -18.18 -6.98
C VAL A 222 4.38 -17.89 -5.68
N ILE A 223 4.96 -16.98 -4.89
CA ILE A 223 4.48 -16.66 -3.55
C ILE A 223 3.87 -15.26 -3.57
N MET A 224 2.56 -15.19 -3.35
CA MET A 224 1.75 -13.99 -3.52
C MET A 224 1.57 -13.17 -2.22
N ASP A 225 2.27 -13.55 -1.15
CA ASP A 225 2.26 -12.85 0.12
C ASP A 225 3.64 -12.83 0.77
N ASN A 226 3.88 -11.82 1.61
CA ASN A 226 5.17 -11.56 2.21
C ASN A 226 5.56 -12.59 3.30
N TYR A 227 4.59 -13.08 4.09
CA TYR A 227 4.88 -14.00 5.19
C TYR A 227 5.33 -15.37 4.68
N SER A 228 4.57 -15.93 3.71
CA SER A 228 4.94 -17.20 3.07
C SER A 228 6.28 -17.08 2.32
N LEU A 229 6.57 -15.90 1.74
CA LEU A 229 7.83 -15.63 1.08
C LEU A 229 9.01 -15.65 2.05
N ASP A 230 8.85 -15.02 3.20
CA ASP A 230 9.89 -14.95 4.22
C ASP A 230 10.23 -16.34 4.75
N ASP A 231 9.24 -17.20 4.97
CA ASP A 231 9.43 -18.54 5.51
C ASP A 231 10.06 -19.52 4.50
N LEU A 232 9.53 -19.53 3.27
CA LEU A 232 10.04 -20.41 2.20
C LEU A 232 11.41 -19.94 1.69
N GLY A 233 11.59 -18.62 1.59
CA GLY A 233 12.84 -18.03 1.16
C GLY A 233 13.98 -18.33 2.14
N GLU A 234 13.74 -18.25 3.45
CA GLU A 234 14.74 -18.54 4.48
C GLU A 234 15.24 -20.00 4.42
N LYS A 235 14.36 -20.93 4.05
CA LYS A 235 14.69 -22.37 3.91
C LYS A 235 15.14 -22.77 2.50
N SER A 236 15.23 -21.80 1.56
CA SER A 236 15.68 -22.05 0.19
C SER A 236 17.20 -22.15 0.11
N ASP A 237 17.69 -22.86 -0.90
CA ASP A 237 19.11 -22.90 -1.28
C ASP A 237 19.30 -22.32 -2.69
N ASN A 238 20.06 -21.24 -2.81
CA ASN A 238 20.29 -20.52 -4.06
C ASN A 238 18.99 -20.19 -4.85
N GLY A 239 17.95 -19.77 -4.12
CA GLY A 239 16.64 -19.42 -4.72
C GLY A 239 15.82 -20.63 -5.16
N ILE A 240 16.19 -21.84 -4.72
CA ILE A 240 15.50 -23.08 -5.03
C ILE A 240 14.95 -23.69 -3.75
N TYR A 241 13.66 -23.98 -3.71
CA TYR A 241 13.01 -24.71 -2.65
C TYR A 241 12.24 -25.92 -3.23
N ASN A 242 12.49 -27.10 -2.71
CA ASN A 242 11.93 -28.37 -3.20
C ASN A 242 12.09 -28.60 -4.72
N GLY A 243 13.14 -28.02 -5.32
CA GLY A 243 13.43 -28.09 -6.76
C GLY A 243 12.83 -26.95 -7.61
N ALA A 244 12.02 -26.08 -7.02
CA ALA A 244 11.36 -24.94 -7.68
C ALA A 244 12.13 -23.63 -7.42
N GLN A 245 12.23 -22.78 -8.45
CA GLN A 245 12.73 -21.41 -8.29
C GLN A 245 11.67 -20.53 -7.66
N ILE A 246 12.07 -19.70 -6.69
CA ILE A 246 11.16 -18.83 -5.93
C ILE A 246 11.04 -17.45 -6.59
N TYR A 247 9.79 -17.04 -6.83
CA TYR A 247 9.38 -15.71 -7.23
C TYR A 247 8.28 -15.21 -6.28
N GLY A 248 8.31 -13.96 -5.87
CA GLY A 248 7.29 -13.54 -4.92
C GLY A 248 7.13 -12.03 -4.76
N ILE A 249 6.18 -11.71 -3.90
CA ILE A 249 5.88 -10.35 -3.46
C ILE A 249 6.50 -10.19 -2.08
N GLY A 250 7.26 -9.13 -1.88
CA GLY A 250 7.86 -8.87 -0.58
C GLY A 250 8.28 -7.42 -0.44
N ASN A 251 7.97 -6.83 0.71
CA ASN A 251 8.30 -5.44 1.06
C ASN A 251 9.03 -5.33 2.41
N SER A 252 9.37 -6.48 3.02
CA SER A 252 10.10 -6.51 4.28
C SER A 252 11.61 -6.42 4.07
N MET A 253 12.32 -5.95 5.10
CA MET A 253 13.79 -6.03 5.12
C MET A 253 14.28 -7.48 5.02
N LYS A 254 13.48 -8.46 5.52
CA LYS A 254 13.77 -9.88 5.38
C LYS A 254 13.70 -10.32 3.93
N SER A 255 12.63 -9.96 3.21
CA SER A 255 12.47 -10.26 1.77
C SER A 255 13.61 -9.67 0.94
N LEU A 256 14.03 -8.43 1.23
CA LEU A 256 15.17 -7.79 0.55
C LEU A 256 16.49 -8.53 0.83
N ASN A 257 16.70 -8.95 2.07
CA ASN A 257 17.87 -9.75 2.46
C ASN A 257 17.89 -11.11 1.75
N LEU A 258 16.73 -11.77 1.62
CA LEU A 258 16.59 -13.01 0.86
C LEU A 258 16.95 -12.82 -0.62
N LEU A 259 16.51 -11.71 -1.23
CA LEU A 259 16.88 -11.37 -2.60
C LEU A 259 18.39 -11.12 -2.72
N GLN A 260 18.97 -10.36 -1.77
CA GLN A 260 20.41 -10.05 -1.74
C GLN A 260 21.27 -11.30 -1.65
N HIS A 261 20.85 -12.30 -0.90
CA HIS A 261 21.58 -13.59 -0.77
C HIS A 261 21.24 -14.59 -1.88
N GLY A 262 20.34 -14.22 -2.81
CA GLY A 262 19.93 -15.11 -3.88
C GLY A 262 18.98 -16.23 -3.45
N ASN A 263 18.39 -16.14 -2.27
CA ASN A 263 17.39 -17.07 -1.75
C ASN A 263 16.03 -16.95 -2.45
N VAL A 264 15.80 -15.84 -3.12
CA VAL A 264 14.63 -15.56 -3.97
C VAL A 264 15.14 -15.03 -5.30
N LYS A 265 14.53 -15.45 -6.39
CA LYS A 265 14.98 -15.10 -7.75
C LYS A 265 14.58 -13.68 -8.14
N CYS A 266 13.35 -13.31 -7.81
CA CYS A 266 12.76 -12.02 -8.16
C CYS A 266 11.74 -11.62 -7.09
N LEU A 267 11.71 -10.33 -6.74
CA LEU A 267 10.70 -9.70 -5.90
C LEU A 267 9.91 -8.66 -6.68
N ILE A 268 8.60 -8.64 -6.47
CA ILE A 268 7.76 -7.49 -6.81
C ILE A 268 7.46 -6.74 -5.52
N ILE A 269 7.80 -5.46 -5.50
CA ILE A 269 7.65 -4.60 -4.31
C ILE A 269 6.66 -3.48 -4.60
N PRO A 270 5.48 -3.45 -3.94
CA PRO A 270 4.56 -2.30 -4.00
C PRO A 270 5.19 -1.04 -3.41
N ASP A 271 4.90 0.13 -4.01
CA ASP A 271 5.38 1.41 -3.49
C ASP A 271 4.51 1.89 -2.30
N GLY A 272 4.79 1.36 -1.12
CA GLY A 272 4.11 1.74 0.11
C GLY A 272 4.27 3.23 0.45
N TYR A 273 5.43 3.83 0.15
CA TYR A 273 5.66 5.25 0.39
C TYR A 273 4.70 6.12 -0.43
N GLU A 274 4.57 5.83 -1.72
CA GLU A 274 3.66 6.57 -2.60
C GLU A 274 2.20 6.45 -2.13
N ILE A 275 1.79 5.26 -1.68
CA ILE A 275 0.46 5.06 -1.09
C ILE A 275 0.27 5.98 0.13
N GLY A 276 1.18 5.94 1.08
CA GLY A 276 1.09 6.76 2.29
C GLY A 276 1.13 8.26 2.01
N TYR A 277 2.07 8.70 1.17
CA TYR A 277 2.23 10.12 0.83
C TYR A 277 0.99 10.71 0.17
N ASN A 278 0.46 10.03 -0.83
CA ASN A 278 -0.69 10.53 -1.57
C ASN A 278 -1.99 10.42 -0.79
N SER A 279 -2.12 9.47 0.13
CA SER A 279 -3.31 9.36 0.98
C SER A 279 -3.48 10.58 1.89
N VAL A 280 -2.42 11.02 2.55
CA VAL A 280 -2.47 12.24 3.36
C VAL A 280 -2.68 13.48 2.49
N LYS A 281 -2.03 13.55 1.34
CA LYS A 281 -2.21 14.65 0.38
C LYS A 281 -3.66 14.80 -0.09
N GLU A 282 -4.33 13.70 -0.41
CA GLU A 282 -5.72 13.72 -0.87
C GLU A 282 -6.70 14.06 0.27
N ILE A 283 -6.53 13.47 1.45
CA ILE A 283 -7.41 13.77 2.59
C ILE A 283 -7.21 15.20 3.09
N SER A 284 -5.97 15.72 3.10
CA SER A 284 -5.67 17.11 3.44
C SER A 284 -6.41 18.09 2.52
N LYS A 285 -6.40 17.85 1.20
CA LYS A 285 -7.17 18.66 0.25
C LYS A 285 -8.66 18.62 0.56
N LYS A 286 -9.21 17.44 0.91
CA LYS A 286 -10.63 17.29 1.25
C LYS A 286 -11.02 18.06 2.50
N ILE A 287 -10.17 18.04 3.50
CA ILE A 287 -10.41 18.74 4.78
C ILE A 287 -10.36 20.27 4.56
N ASN A 288 -9.45 20.75 3.74
CA ASN A 288 -9.21 22.18 3.54
C ASN A 288 -10.06 22.80 2.42
N ILE A 289 -10.57 22.00 1.48
CA ILE A 289 -11.32 22.49 0.30
C ILE A 289 -12.71 21.85 0.29
N SER A 290 -13.75 22.62 0.62
CA SER A 290 -15.12 22.15 0.84
C SER A 290 -15.73 21.33 -0.30
N PHE A 291 -15.39 21.63 -1.56
CA PHE A 291 -15.95 20.96 -2.74
C PHE A 291 -14.97 19.97 -3.40
N TYR A 292 -13.84 19.69 -2.75
CA TYR A 292 -12.86 18.74 -3.28
C TYR A 292 -13.41 17.31 -3.21
N THR A 293 -13.24 16.55 -4.30
CA THR A 293 -13.49 15.11 -4.33
C THR A 293 -12.15 14.39 -4.31
N MET A 294 -11.92 13.58 -3.28
CA MET A 294 -10.70 12.77 -3.17
C MET A 294 -10.61 11.77 -4.33
N LYS A 295 -9.40 11.56 -4.82
CA LYS A 295 -9.11 10.63 -5.91
C LYS A 295 -8.54 9.34 -5.34
N GLY A 296 -9.07 8.21 -5.79
CA GLY A 296 -8.44 6.92 -5.65
C GLY A 296 -7.68 6.56 -6.92
N TYR A 297 -6.64 5.76 -6.81
CA TYR A 297 -5.90 5.19 -7.93
C TYR A 297 -4.97 4.06 -7.48
N ASP A 298 -4.57 3.25 -8.45
CA ASP A 298 -3.60 2.19 -8.23
C ASP A 298 -2.18 2.75 -8.32
N VAL A 299 -1.31 2.26 -7.45
CA VAL A 299 0.11 2.60 -7.40
C VAL A 299 0.92 1.47 -8.03
N ASP A 300 1.91 1.83 -8.82
CA ASP A 300 2.79 0.86 -9.47
C ASP A 300 3.69 0.15 -8.45
N SER A 301 4.19 -1.01 -8.86
CA SER A 301 5.17 -1.80 -8.12
C SER A 301 6.50 -1.84 -8.88
N LYS A 302 7.59 -2.18 -8.19
CA LYS A 302 8.90 -2.38 -8.79
C LYS A 302 9.27 -3.85 -8.79
N GLU A 303 9.80 -4.30 -9.91
CA GLU A 303 10.41 -5.62 -10.08
C GLU A 303 11.90 -5.52 -9.73
N LEU A 304 12.39 -6.37 -8.83
CA LEU A 304 13.76 -6.36 -8.36
C LEU A 304 14.42 -7.73 -8.48
N TYR A 305 15.65 -7.70 -8.94
CA TYR A 305 16.60 -8.81 -8.93
C TYR A 305 17.78 -8.49 -8.00
N GLN A 306 18.56 -9.53 -7.68
CA GLN A 306 19.75 -9.38 -6.86
C GLN A 306 20.69 -8.26 -7.35
N ASN A 307 20.89 -8.16 -8.66
CA ASN A 307 21.79 -7.16 -9.25
C ASN A 307 21.22 -5.72 -9.22
N ASP A 308 19.91 -5.56 -9.07
CA ASP A 308 19.26 -4.25 -9.07
C ASP A 308 19.42 -3.53 -7.75
N LEU A 309 19.59 -4.28 -6.64
CA LEU A 309 19.68 -3.75 -5.28
C LEU A 309 20.74 -2.66 -5.09
N PHE A 310 21.78 -2.67 -5.92
CA PHE A 310 22.89 -1.71 -5.86
C PHE A 310 22.78 -0.58 -6.89
N SER A 311 21.65 -0.46 -7.57
CA SER A 311 21.44 0.67 -8.48
C SER A 311 20.99 1.90 -7.72
N ASN A 312 21.49 3.09 -8.11
CA ASN A 312 21.11 4.37 -7.48
C ASN A 312 19.59 4.63 -7.48
N GLU A 313 18.87 4.06 -8.45
CA GLU A 313 17.41 4.21 -8.53
C GLU A 313 16.73 3.37 -7.45
N ILE A 314 17.15 2.12 -7.30
CA ILE A 314 16.59 1.21 -6.33
C ILE A 314 17.01 1.56 -4.90
N GLU A 315 18.26 2.00 -4.71
CA GLU A 315 18.68 2.56 -3.41
C GLU A 315 17.77 3.73 -2.99
N ARG A 316 17.45 4.63 -3.91
CA ARG A 316 16.49 5.71 -3.62
C ARG A 316 15.09 5.18 -3.34
N PHE A 317 14.63 4.18 -4.07
CA PHE A 317 13.32 3.57 -3.86
C PHE A 317 13.25 2.85 -2.50
N LEU A 318 14.30 2.12 -2.10
CA LEU A 318 14.33 1.34 -0.87
C LEU A 318 14.73 2.16 0.37
N TYR A 319 15.64 3.13 0.21
CA TYR A 319 16.30 3.84 1.32
C TYR A 319 16.11 5.37 1.30
N SER A 320 15.42 5.96 0.31
CA SER A 320 15.06 7.38 0.35
C SER A 320 14.05 7.70 1.45
N TYR A 321 13.79 6.71 2.26
CA TYR A 321 12.91 6.76 3.41
C TYR A 321 13.67 7.02 4.73
N GLU A 322 15.00 7.12 4.69
CA GLU A 322 15.81 7.55 5.84
C GLU A 322 15.87 9.11 5.94
#